data_3bbe6272a42207b11c9a743ff50a454a
#
_entry.id   3bbe6272a42207b11c9a743ff50a454a
#
_cell.length_a   1.000
_cell.length_b   1.000
_cell.length_c   1.000
_cell.angle_alpha   90.00
_cell.angle_beta   90.00
_cell.angle_gamma   90.00
#
_symmetry.space_group_name_H-M   'P 1'
#
loop_
_entity.id
_entity.type
_entity.pdbx_description
1 polymer ?
#
loop_
_entity_poly.entity_id
_entity_poly.type
_entity_poly.pdbx_seq_one_letter_code
_entity_poly.pdbx_strand_id
1 'polypeptide(L)'
;MHPTRTKLLAAAALLAALAAPAGAADVTLLNVSYDPTRELYEQVNSAFAAQWKASRGQGLTVKQSHGGSGKQARAVLDGLEADVVTLALAYDVDAVAKGGLVKPDWQKRLPDNASPYTSTIVFLVRKGNPKGIKDWNDLVRPGVQVITPNPKTSGGARWNYLAAWAYAHQAFKGDEAKVKGFIKALFANVPVLDSGARGSTTTFVERGIGDVLLAWENEAFLAVDRLGKGELEIVVPKLSILAEPPVAVVDSVVDRRGTRAVAEAYLEFLYTEQGQEIAARNHYRPRNAKVAARYASAFPKVQLVTVDGAFGGWQQAQKTHFADGGLFDQLYTPGR
;
A
#
# COMPACT_ATOMS: atom_id res chain seq x y z
N MET A 1 64.45 24.73 61.64
CA MET A 1 64.85 23.95 60.48
C MET A 1 63.64 23.21 59.97
N HIS A 2 62.95 23.74 58.92
CA HIS A 2 61.94 23.01 58.14
C HIS A 2 62.60 22.44 56.90
N PRO A 3 62.21 21.26 56.46
CA PRO A 3 61.52 21.18 55.19
C PRO A 3 60.31 20.20 55.26
N THR A 4 59.26 20.28 54.53
CA THR A 4 58.94 19.91 53.20
C THR A 4 57.42 19.97 53.02
N ARG A 5 56.98 20.97 52.33
CA ARG A 5 55.58 20.94 51.72
C ARG A 5 55.80 20.93 50.22
N THR A 6 55.84 19.78 49.60
CA THR A 6 55.73 19.66 48.14
C THR A 6 55.59 18.17 47.80
N LYS A 7 54.31 17.65 47.70
CA LYS A 7 53.93 16.40 46.98
C LYS A 7 52.46 16.07 47.23
N LEU A 8 51.55 16.92 46.76
CA LEU A 8 50.11 16.59 46.79
C LEU A 8 49.36 17.37 45.70
N LEU A 9 49.90 17.44 44.47
CA LEU A 9 49.24 18.09 43.33
C LEU A 9 49.45 17.33 42.00
N ALA A 10 49.50 16.01 42.03
CA ALA A 10 49.72 15.22 40.82
C ALA A 10 48.75 14.01 40.65
N ALA A 11 47.59 14.02 41.33
CA ALA A 11 46.67 12.88 41.24
C ALA A 11 45.21 13.25 40.82
N ALA A 12 44.97 14.50 40.35
CA ALA A 12 43.62 14.93 39.99
C ALA A 12 43.40 15.14 38.46
N ALA A 13 44.33 14.76 37.60
CA ALA A 13 44.30 15.06 36.16
C ALA A 13 44.13 13.84 35.23
N LEU A 14 43.74 12.66 35.73
CA LEU A 14 43.67 11.44 34.90
C LEU A 14 42.31 10.70 34.92
N LEU A 15 41.21 11.38 35.23
CA LEU A 15 39.85 10.75 35.20
C LEU A 15 38.85 11.48 34.28
N ALA A 16 39.35 12.30 33.33
CA ALA A 16 38.53 12.99 32.35
C ALA A 16 38.69 12.43 30.92
N ALA A 17 39.03 11.15 30.80
CA ALA A 17 39.13 10.52 29.46
C ALA A 17 38.23 9.28 29.41
N LEU A 18 37.38 9.24 28.39
CA LEU A 18 36.56 8.11 27.94
C LEU A 18 35.11 8.03 28.49
N ALA A 19 34.38 9.12 28.45
CA ALA A 19 33.00 8.99 28.08
C ALA A 19 32.93 8.95 26.56
N ALA A 20 33.23 7.80 25.95
CA ALA A 20 32.78 7.54 24.58
C ALA A 20 31.26 7.77 24.57
N PRO A 21 30.70 8.50 23.60
CA PRO A 21 29.28 8.60 23.51
C PRO A 21 28.74 7.16 23.44
N ALA A 22 27.99 6.75 24.45
CA ALA A 22 27.26 5.49 24.38
C ALA A 22 26.39 5.60 23.13
N GLY A 23 26.79 4.90 22.06
CA GLY A 23 26.03 4.86 20.82
C GLY A 23 24.58 4.53 21.19
N ALA A 24 23.62 5.29 20.68
CA ALA A 24 22.22 5.01 20.92
C ALA A 24 21.93 3.55 20.56
N ALA A 25 21.24 2.82 21.44
CA ALA A 25 20.89 1.42 21.19
C ALA A 25 20.15 1.29 19.84
N ASP A 26 20.43 0.22 19.12
CA ASP A 26 19.77 -0.06 17.85
C ASP A 26 18.26 -0.16 18.04
N VAL A 27 17.53 0.35 17.05
CA VAL A 27 16.05 0.41 17.06
C VAL A 27 15.48 -0.56 16.02
N THR A 28 14.35 -1.18 16.38
CA THR A 28 13.57 -1.98 15.44
C THR A 28 12.18 -1.39 15.30
N LEU A 29 11.74 -1.13 14.04
CA LEU A 29 10.36 -0.81 13.69
C LEU A 29 9.67 -2.02 13.07
N LEU A 30 8.35 -2.08 13.22
CA LEU A 30 7.48 -2.96 12.44
C LEU A 30 6.56 -2.13 11.54
N ASN A 31 6.72 -2.28 10.23
CA ASN A 31 5.79 -1.76 9.23
C ASN A 31 4.78 -2.86 8.84
N VAL A 32 3.51 -2.62 9.14
CA VAL A 32 2.40 -3.49 8.73
C VAL A 32 1.77 -2.92 7.47
N SER A 33 1.90 -3.64 6.35
CA SER A 33 1.58 -3.15 5.01
C SER A 33 0.65 -4.08 4.23
N TYR A 34 0.14 -3.61 3.11
CA TYR A 34 -0.63 -4.43 2.17
C TYR A 34 0.26 -5.07 1.10
N ASP A 35 -0.24 -6.13 0.44
CA ASP A 35 0.56 -7.03 -0.39
C ASP A 35 1.42 -6.37 -1.48
N PRO A 36 0.93 -5.45 -2.33
CA PRO A 36 1.69 -4.93 -3.46
C PRO A 36 2.94 -4.11 -3.12
N THR A 37 3.16 -3.76 -1.85
CA THR A 37 4.26 -2.89 -1.42
C THR A 37 5.52 -3.61 -0.97
N ARG A 38 5.61 -4.92 -1.08
CA ARG A 38 6.73 -5.72 -0.57
C ARG A 38 8.08 -5.20 -1.08
N GLU A 39 8.22 -5.12 -2.37
CA GLU A 39 9.46 -4.73 -3.05
C GLU A 39 9.78 -3.24 -2.84
N LEU A 40 8.75 -2.40 -2.76
CA LEU A 40 8.89 -0.99 -2.42
C LEU A 40 9.51 -0.83 -1.04
N TYR A 41 8.92 -1.46 -0.02
CA TYR A 41 9.39 -1.28 1.35
C TYR A 41 10.72 -1.99 1.65
N GLU A 42 11.12 -3.02 0.92
CA GLU A 42 12.49 -3.54 0.99
C GLU A 42 13.51 -2.46 0.64
N GLN A 43 13.28 -1.69 -0.42
CA GLN A 43 14.17 -0.62 -0.86
C GLN A 43 14.07 0.61 0.05
N VAL A 44 12.87 1.01 0.47
CA VAL A 44 12.65 2.12 1.41
C VAL A 44 13.35 1.83 2.74
N ASN A 45 13.17 0.63 3.30
CA ASN A 45 13.76 0.24 4.57
C ASN A 45 15.29 0.30 4.54
N SER A 46 15.88 -0.23 3.47
CA SER A 46 17.34 -0.20 3.29
C SER A 46 17.87 1.24 3.18
N ALA A 47 17.23 2.07 2.35
CA ALA A 47 17.65 3.46 2.15
C ALA A 47 17.47 4.31 3.41
N PHE A 48 16.32 4.19 4.08
CA PHE A 48 16.07 4.93 5.31
C PHE A 48 16.97 4.50 6.46
N ALA A 49 17.20 3.19 6.65
CA ALA A 49 18.11 2.70 7.68
C ALA A 49 19.54 3.23 7.49
N ALA A 50 20.03 3.29 6.25
CA ALA A 50 21.34 3.88 5.94
C ALA A 50 21.38 5.38 6.26
N GLN A 51 20.34 6.14 5.88
CA GLN A 51 20.22 7.57 6.18
C GLN A 51 20.12 7.81 7.70
N TRP A 52 19.32 7.03 8.41
CA TRP A 52 19.16 7.14 9.86
C TRP A 52 20.49 6.90 10.59
N LYS A 53 21.19 5.83 10.21
CA LYS A 53 22.52 5.55 10.78
C LYS A 53 23.53 6.67 10.51
N ALA A 54 23.54 7.21 9.29
CA ALA A 54 24.47 8.30 8.93
C ALA A 54 24.15 9.60 9.70
N SER A 55 22.87 9.91 9.94
CA SER A 55 22.45 11.16 10.58
C SER A 55 22.37 11.08 12.11
N ARG A 56 22.12 9.90 12.69
CA ARG A 56 21.87 9.71 14.12
C ARG A 56 22.88 8.80 14.81
N GLY A 57 23.78 8.14 14.07
CA GLY A 57 24.72 7.15 14.63
C GLY A 57 24.05 5.89 15.18
N GLN A 58 22.71 5.74 15.01
CA GLN A 58 21.90 4.67 15.56
C GLN A 58 21.57 3.65 14.48
N GLY A 59 21.77 2.36 14.76
CA GLY A 59 21.32 1.28 13.87
C GLY A 59 19.80 1.17 13.84
N LEU A 60 19.24 0.87 12.66
CA LEU A 60 17.82 0.70 12.46
C LEU A 60 17.52 -0.56 11.65
N THR A 61 16.60 -1.38 12.15
CA THR A 61 16.01 -2.50 11.42
C THR A 61 14.51 -2.23 11.25
N VAL A 62 14.00 -2.25 10.03
CA VAL A 62 12.55 -2.17 9.77
C VAL A 62 12.06 -3.54 9.33
N LYS A 63 11.30 -4.19 10.21
CA LYS A 63 10.60 -5.45 9.91
C LYS A 63 9.32 -5.16 9.13
N GLN A 64 8.89 -6.13 8.32
CA GLN A 64 7.70 -6.01 7.49
C GLN A 64 6.70 -7.14 7.76
N SER A 65 5.40 -6.79 7.77
CA SER A 65 4.30 -7.74 7.69
C SER A 65 3.43 -7.37 6.50
N HIS A 66 3.16 -8.31 5.59
CA HIS A 66 2.36 -8.06 4.38
C HIS A 66 1.20 -9.04 4.27
N GLY A 67 0.07 -8.53 3.75
CA GLY A 67 -1.13 -9.30 3.52
C GLY A 67 -2.26 -8.44 2.93
N GLY A 68 -3.46 -8.96 2.86
CA GLY A 68 -4.62 -8.16 2.50
C GLY A 68 -4.81 -7.01 3.51
N SER A 69 -5.05 -5.78 3.03
CA SER A 69 -5.05 -4.57 3.86
C SER A 69 -6.04 -4.64 5.05
N GLY A 70 -7.27 -5.07 4.82
CA GLY A 70 -8.25 -5.24 5.90
C GLY A 70 -7.85 -6.34 6.90
N LYS A 71 -7.16 -7.41 6.43
CA LYS A 71 -6.60 -8.43 7.31
C LYS A 71 -5.46 -7.87 8.17
N GLN A 72 -4.61 -7.03 7.58
CA GLN A 72 -3.51 -6.38 8.29
C GLN A 72 -4.02 -5.38 9.34
N ALA A 73 -5.03 -4.56 9.00
CA ALA A 73 -5.67 -3.67 9.96
C ALA A 73 -6.24 -4.44 11.17
N ARG A 74 -6.90 -5.58 10.91
CA ARG A 74 -7.44 -6.45 11.96
C ARG A 74 -6.32 -7.03 12.82
N ALA A 75 -5.21 -7.48 12.24
CA ALA A 75 -4.08 -8.01 13.00
C ALA A 75 -3.50 -6.97 13.98
N VAL A 76 -3.45 -5.67 13.57
CA VAL A 76 -3.02 -4.58 14.45
C VAL A 76 -4.03 -4.37 15.57
N LEU A 77 -5.34 -4.41 15.28
CA LEU A 77 -6.39 -4.33 16.29
C LEU A 77 -6.35 -5.51 17.29
N ASP A 78 -5.98 -6.69 16.80
CA ASP A 78 -5.86 -7.92 17.59
C ASP A 78 -4.52 -8.00 18.37
N GLY A 79 -3.69 -6.94 18.32
CA GLY A 79 -2.49 -6.81 19.15
C GLY A 79 -1.15 -6.98 18.43
N LEU A 80 -1.10 -7.02 17.08
CA LEU A 80 0.17 -6.93 16.36
C LEU A 80 0.79 -5.56 16.58
N GLU A 81 1.93 -5.50 17.26
CA GLU A 81 2.60 -4.26 17.68
C GLU A 81 3.32 -3.56 16.50
N ALA A 82 2.53 -3.01 15.58
CA ALA A 82 3.03 -2.21 14.48
C ALA A 82 3.46 -0.81 14.96
N ASP A 83 4.63 -0.35 14.56
CA ASP A 83 5.03 1.05 14.76
C ASP A 83 4.38 1.96 13.73
N VAL A 84 4.26 1.47 12.50
CA VAL A 84 3.57 2.16 11.41
C VAL A 84 2.68 1.19 10.63
N VAL A 85 1.60 1.73 10.10
CA VAL A 85 0.74 1.05 9.13
C VAL A 85 0.83 1.76 7.79
N THR A 86 0.95 1.00 6.70
CA THR A 86 1.01 1.48 5.33
C THR A 86 0.02 0.66 4.51
N LEU A 87 -1.26 1.03 4.62
CA LEU A 87 -2.39 0.22 4.16
C LEU A 87 -2.90 0.65 2.78
N ALA A 88 -3.77 -0.15 2.18
CA ALA A 88 -4.25 0.10 0.82
C ALA A 88 -5.27 1.24 0.73
N LEU A 89 -5.97 1.58 1.82
CA LEU A 89 -7.07 2.54 1.80
C LEU A 89 -7.34 3.16 3.18
N ALA A 90 -7.85 4.39 3.18
CA ALA A 90 -8.05 5.17 4.40
C ALA A 90 -9.02 4.50 5.39
N TYR A 91 -10.04 3.80 4.92
CA TYR A 91 -10.98 3.10 5.80
C TYR A 91 -10.29 2.07 6.72
N ASP A 92 -9.26 1.38 6.23
CA ASP A 92 -8.54 0.38 7.04
C ASP A 92 -7.69 1.07 8.14
N VAL A 93 -7.10 2.25 7.87
CA VAL A 93 -6.43 3.07 8.89
C VAL A 93 -7.45 3.65 9.86
N ASP A 94 -8.61 4.13 9.38
CA ASP A 94 -9.71 4.61 10.21
C ASP A 94 -10.22 3.53 11.17
N ALA A 95 -10.24 2.27 10.75
CA ALA A 95 -10.61 1.16 11.63
C ALA A 95 -9.62 1.02 12.80
N VAL A 96 -8.31 1.14 12.53
CA VAL A 96 -7.27 1.13 13.57
C VAL A 96 -7.39 2.36 14.49
N ALA A 97 -7.74 3.53 13.92
CA ALA A 97 -7.98 4.75 14.69
C ALA A 97 -9.23 4.65 15.59
N LYS A 98 -10.32 4.07 15.09
CA LYS A 98 -11.51 3.78 15.90
C LYS A 98 -11.23 2.81 17.05
N GLY A 99 -10.25 1.92 16.87
CA GLY A 99 -9.73 1.05 17.94
C GLY A 99 -8.83 1.78 18.96
N GLY A 100 -8.61 3.10 18.83
CA GLY A 100 -7.81 3.90 19.75
C GLY A 100 -6.30 3.76 19.60
N LEU A 101 -5.81 3.05 18.58
CA LEU A 101 -4.39 2.80 18.38
C LEU A 101 -3.69 3.90 17.57
N VAL A 102 -4.42 4.55 16.66
CA VAL A 102 -4.01 5.69 15.83
C VAL A 102 -4.87 6.88 16.20
N LYS A 103 -4.28 8.08 16.31
CA LYS A 103 -5.05 9.29 16.61
C LYS A 103 -5.96 9.70 15.44
N PRO A 104 -7.14 10.29 15.68
CA PRO A 104 -8.12 10.58 14.63
C PRO A 104 -7.65 11.58 13.55
N ASP A 105 -6.66 12.40 13.86
CA ASP A 105 -6.10 13.42 12.97
C ASP A 105 -5.02 12.90 12.00
N TRP A 106 -4.83 11.58 11.93
CA TRP A 106 -3.73 10.94 11.20
C TRP A 106 -3.56 11.40 9.76
N GLN A 107 -4.66 11.63 9.03
CA GLN A 107 -4.61 12.11 7.63
C GLN A 107 -4.03 13.51 7.47
N LYS A 108 -4.06 14.33 8.55
CA LYS A 108 -3.59 15.74 8.51
C LYS A 108 -2.11 15.87 8.88
N ARG A 109 -1.47 14.78 9.32
CA ARG A 109 -0.09 14.83 9.82
C ARG A 109 0.96 14.78 8.72
N LEU A 110 0.58 14.30 7.55
CA LEU A 110 1.44 14.20 6.38
C LEU A 110 0.74 14.78 5.16
N PRO A 111 1.50 15.22 4.13
CA PRO A 111 0.91 15.76 2.90
C PRO A 111 -0.04 14.76 2.20
N ASP A 112 -0.89 15.29 1.32
CA ASP A 112 -1.77 14.51 0.45
C ASP A 112 -2.66 13.50 1.20
N ASN A 113 -3.24 13.92 2.35
CA ASN A 113 -4.03 13.05 3.24
C ASN A 113 -3.25 11.81 3.70
N ALA A 114 -1.96 11.98 3.99
CA ALA A 114 -1.03 10.93 4.37
C ALA A 114 -0.86 9.83 3.29
N SER A 115 -1.00 10.17 2.01
CA SER A 115 -0.81 9.26 0.87
C SER A 115 0.43 9.66 0.06
N PRO A 116 1.61 9.08 0.32
CA PRO A 116 2.88 9.54 -0.25
C PRO A 116 3.03 9.27 -1.75
N TYR A 117 2.29 8.35 -2.30
CA TYR A 117 2.27 7.97 -3.72
C TYR A 117 0.88 7.50 -4.12
N THR A 118 0.65 7.33 -5.42
CA THR A 118 -0.62 6.82 -5.95
C THR A 118 -0.39 5.63 -6.88
N SER A 119 -1.47 4.96 -7.21
CA SER A 119 -1.53 3.91 -8.22
C SER A 119 -2.88 3.93 -8.92
N THR A 120 -3.13 2.97 -9.78
CA THR A 120 -4.43 2.76 -10.41
C THR A 120 -4.64 1.28 -10.71
N ILE A 121 -5.82 0.92 -11.20
CA ILE A 121 -6.14 -0.44 -11.60
C ILE A 121 -5.98 -0.57 -13.11
N VAL A 122 -5.25 -1.61 -13.51
CA VAL A 122 -5.04 -2.02 -14.88
C VAL A 122 -5.39 -3.50 -15.06
N PHE A 123 -5.39 -3.99 -16.28
CA PHE A 123 -5.59 -5.41 -16.59
C PHE A 123 -4.26 -6.03 -16.98
N LEU A 124 -3.96 -7.18 -16.41
CA LEU A 124 -2.87 -8.02 -16.84
C LEU A 124 -3.46 -9.20 -17.64
N VAL A 125 -2.99 -9.38 -18.86
CA VAL A 125 -3.47 -10.42 -19.78
C VAL A 125 -2.34 -11.32 -20.25
N ARG A 126 -2.67 -12.47 -20.81
CA ARG A 126 -1.70 -13.36 -21.46
C ARG A 126 -1.13 -12.68 -22.70
N LYS A 127 0.10 -13.04 -23.06
CA LYS A 127 0.78 -12.52 -24.24
C LYS A 127 -0.05 -12.67 -25.51
N GLY A 128 -0.06 -11.62 -26.31
CA GLY A 128 -0.88 -11.54 -27.52
C GLY A 128 -2.38 -11.36 -27.25
N ASN A 129 -2.77 -11.20 -26.00
CA ASN A 129 -4.14 -10.91 -25.57
C ASN A 129 -5.19 -11.81 -26.27
N PRO A 130 -5.15 -13.14 -26.11
CA PRO A 130 -5.95 -14.08 -26.90
C PRO A 130 -7.46 -13.90 -26.74
N LYS A 131 -7.91 -13.28 -25.62
CA LYS A 131 -9.33 -12.95 -25.41
C LYS A 131 -9.70 -11.57 -25.96
N GLY A 132 -8.75 -10.80 -26.48
CA GLY A 132 -9.00 -9.46 -27.03
C GLY A 132 -9.59 -8.49 -26.01
N ILE A 133 -9.08 -8.54 -24.77
CA ILE A 133 -9.50 -7.63 -23.67
C ILE A 133 -8.96 -6.23 -23.96
N LYS A 134 -9.84 -5.23 -24.00
CA LYS A 134 -9.49 -3.83 -24.26
C LYS A 134 -10.02 -2.89 -23.19
N ASP A 135 -11.16 -3.22 -22.59
CA ASP A 135 -11.82 -2.37 -21.59
C ASP A 135 -12.71 -3.22 -20.67
N TRP A 136 -13.31 -2.63 -19.68
CA TRP A 136 -14.14 -3.27 -18.65
C TRP A 136 -15.29 -4.10 -19.21
N ASN A 137 -15.93 -3.67 -20.32
CA ASN A 137 -17.02 -4.42 -20.94
C ASN A 137 -16.59 -5.79 -21.49
N ASP A 138 -15.31 -5.98 -21.78
CA ASP A 138 -14.80 -7.27 -22.25
C ASP A 138 -14.75 -8.31 -21.13
N LEU A 139 -14.69 -7.86 -19.86
CA LEU A 139 -14.59 -8.72 -18.70
C LEU A 139 -15.88 -9.48 -18.37
N VAL A 140 -17.02 -9.01 -18.88
CA VAL A 140 -18.33 -9.64 -18.66
C VAL A 140 -18.76 -10.56 -19.80
N ARG A 141 -17.92 -10.74 -20.82
CA ARG A 141 -18.20 -11.65 -21.95
C ARG A 141 -18.20 -13.10 -21.47
N PRO A 142 -19.09 -13.95 -22.02
CA PRO A 142 -19.07 -15.39 -21.75
C PRO A 142 -17.69 -16.01 -22.11
N GLY A 143 -17.19 -16.88 -21.24
CA GLY A 143 -15.93 -17.58 -21.45
C GLY A 143 -14.66 -16.76 -21.17
N VAL A 144 -14.79 -15.57 -20.60
CA VAL A 144 -13.67 -14.80 -20.03
C VAL A 144 -13.59 -15.12 -18.54
N GLN A 145 -12.42 -15.53 -18.07
CA GLN A 145 -12.16 -15.76 -16.65
C GLN A 145 -11.36 -14.60 -16.05
N VAL A 146 -11.94 -13.94 -15.05
CA VAL A 146 -11.37 -12.79 -14.36
C VAL A 146 -10.79 -13.20 -13.02
N ILE A 147 -9.55 -12.83 -12.74
CA ILE A 147 -8.92 -13.01 -11.43
C ILE A 147 -8.89 -11.67 -10.70
N THR A 148 -9.36 -11.68 -9.47
CA THR A 148 -9.34 -10.54 -8.53
C THR A 148 -9.38 -11.07 -7.10
N PRO A 149 -8.76 -10.40 -6.12
CA PRO A 149 -8.86 -10.83 -4.73
C PRO A 149 -10.24 -10.50 -4.12
N ASN A 150 -10.46 -11.00 -2.91
CA ASN A 150 -11.72 -10.83 -2.19
C ASN A 150 -11.84 -9.45 -1.54
N PRO A 151 -12.84 -8.62 -1.86
CA PRO A 151 -13.05 -7.30 -1.24
C PRO A 151 -13.29 -7.31 0.28
N LYS A 152 -13.67 -8.45 0.86
CA LYS A 152 -13.83 -8.59 2.31
C LYS A 152 -12.50 -8.64 3.07
N THR A 153 -11.40 -9.00 2.40
CA THR A 153 -10.08 -9.17 3.03
C THR A 153 -8.99 -8.30 2.41
N SER A 154 -9.13 -7.97 1.12
CA SER A 154 -8.15 -7.24 0.33
C SER A 154 -8.59 -5.81 0.04
N GLY A 155 -7.81 -4.83 0.48
CA GLY A 155 -8.00 -3.44 0.07
C GLY A 155 -7.81 -3.25 -1.43
N GLY A 156 -6.87 -3.98 -2.05
CA GLY A 156 -6.69 -3.98 -3.51
C GLY A 156 -7.95 -4.39 -4.26
N ALA A 157 -8.66 -5.38 -3.77
CA ALA A 157 -9.92 -5.82 -4.36
C ALA A 157 -11.04 -4.77 -4.25
N ARG A 158 -11.04 -3.98 -3.17
CA ARG A 158 -12.02 -2.87 -3.05
C ARG A 158 -11.77 -1.81 -4.12
N TRP A 159 -10.52 -1.49 -4.41
CA TRP A 159 -10.17 -0.60 -5.51
C TRP A 159 -10.57 -1.18 -6.87
N ASN A 160 -10.33 -2.48 -7.12
CA ASN A 160 -10.76 -3.16 -8.35
C ASN A 160 -12.28 -3.07 -8.55
N TYR A 161 -13.03 -3.37 -7.49
CA TYR A 161 -14.49 -3.31 -7.50
C TYR A 161 -15.01 -1.89 -7.76
N LEU A 162 -14.47 -0.89 -7.05
CA LEU A 162 -14.90 0.50 -7.23
C LEU A 162 -14.54 1.04 -8.62
N ALA A 163 -13.40 0.64 -9.19
CA ALA A 163 -13.05 1.00 -10.57
C ALA A 163 -14.07 0.41 -11.58
N ALA A 164 -14.42 -0.87 -11.43
CA ALA A 164 -15.45 -1.52 -12.25
C ALA A 164 -16.83 -0.86 -12.10
N TRP A 165 -17.19 -0.51 -10.85
CA TRP A 165 -18.45 0.19 -10.57
C TRP A 165 -18.49 1.57 -11.23
N ALA A 166 -17.43 2.36 -11.09
CA ALA A 166 -17.33 3.70 -11.68
C ALA A 166 -17.43 3.65 -13.21
N TYR A 167 -16.76 2.68 -13.84
CA TYR A 167 -16.91 2.45 -15.27
C TYR A 167 -18.37 2.14 -15.65
N ALA A 168 -18.99 1.19 -14.97
CA ALA A 168 -20.36 0.81 -15.25
C ALA A 168 -21.35 1.98 -15.04
N HIS A 169 -21.18 2.73 -13.95
CA HIS A 169 -21.99 3.92 -13.67
C HIS A 169 -21.89 4.96 -14.79
N GLN A 170 -20.69 5.22 -15.29
CA GLN A 170 -20.50 6.13 -16.43
C GLN A 170 -21.10 5.55 -17.72
N ALA A 171 -20.81 4.28 -18.03
CA ALA A 171 -21.24 3.62 -19.26
C ALA A 171 -22.77 3.52 -19.36
N PHE A 172 -23.44 3.27 -18.24
CA PHE A 172 -24.89 3.16 -18.16
C PHE A 172 -25.59 4.43 -17.67
N LYS A 173 -24.88 5.56 -17.63
CA LYS A 173 -25.43 6.89 -17.26
C LYS A 173 -26.21 6.88 -15.94
N GLY A 174 -25.68 6.16 -14.94
CA GLY A 174 -26.27 6.06 -13.61
C GLY A 174 -27.46 5.11 -13.47
N ASP A 175 -27.78 4.31 -14.49
CA ASP A 175 -28.83 3.27 -14.38
C ASP A 175 -28.37 2.17 -13.40
N GLU A 176 -28.85 2.26 -12.16
CA GLU A 176 -28.47 1.39 -11.05
C GLU A 176 -28.70 -0.11 -11.35
N ALA A 177 -29.78 -0.46 -12.06
CA ALA A 177 -30.07 -1.85 -12.38
C ALA A 177 -29.04 -2.42 -13.35
N LYS A 178 -28.64 -1.64 -14.37
CA LYS A 178 -27.60 -2.03 -15.31
C LYS A 178 -26.23 -2.08 -14.66
N VAL A 179 -25.90 -1.13 -13.78
CA VAL A 179 -24.64 -1.14 -13.02
C VAL A 179 -24.52 -2.41 -12.18
N LYS A 180 -25.57 -2.73 -11.40
CA LYS A 180 -25.60 -3.95 -10.58
C LYS A 180 -25.52 -5.22 -11.45
N GLY A 181 -26.22 -5.22 -12.59
CA GLY A 181 -26.16 -6.31 -13.57
C GLY A 181 -24.76 -6.52 -14.12
N PHE A 182 -24.04 -5.45 -14.43
CA PHE A 182 -22.64 -5.50 -14.89
C PHE A 182 -21.72 -6.08 -13.83
N ILE A 183 -21.80 -5.60 -12.58
CA ILE A 183 -20.97 -6.12 -11.48
C ILE A 183 -21.26 -7.59 -11.21
N LYS A 184 -22.55 -7.99 -11.21
CA LYS A 184 -22.93 -9.39 -11.07
C LYS A 184 -22.33 -10.26 -12.18
N ALA A 185 -22.38 -9.81 -13.43
CA ALA A 185 -21.79 -10.50 -14.58
C ALA A 185 -20.25 -10.58 -14.47
N LEU A 186 -19.60 -9.50 -14.02
CA LEU A 186 -18.15 -9.50 -13.78
C LEU A 186 -17.76 -10.57 -12.76
N PHE A 187 -18.44 -10.61 -11.60
CA PHE A 187 -18.10 -11.56 -10.54
C PHE A 187 -18.57 -12.99 -10.85
N ALA A 188 -19.53 -13.19 -11.75
CA ALA A 188 -19.86 -14.51 -12.29
C ALA A 188 -18.71 -15.11 -13.12
N ASN A 189 -17.83 -14.28 -13.67
CA ASN A 189 -16.64 -14.68 -14.40
C ASN A 189 -15.39 -14.85 -13.49
N VAL A 190 -15.53 -14.70 -12.17
CA VAL A 190 -14.43 -14.84 -11.20
C VAL A 190 -14.44 -16.23 -10.60
N PRO A 191 -13.53 -17.15 -11.02
CA PRO A 191 -13.51 -18.52 -10.51
C PRO A 191 -12.88 -18.64 -9.12
N VAL A 192 -12.02 -17.69 -8.73
CA VAL A 192 -11.28 -17.73 -7.46
C VAL A 192 -11.20 -16.32 -6.88
N LEU A 193 -11.48 -16.20 -5.57
CA LEU A 193 -11.23 -14.99 -4.78
C LEU A 193 -10.12 -15.24 -3.77
N ASP A 194 -8.90 -14.83 -4.11
CA ASP A 194 -7.75 -14.91 -3.21
C ASP A 194 -7.88 -13.90 -2.05
N SER A 195 -7.19 -14.17 -0.94
CA SER A 195 -7.27 -13.32 0.25
C SER A 195 -6.58 -11.95 0.12
N GLY A 196 -5.71 -11.78 -0.88
CA GLY A 196 -4.93 -10.57 -1.14
C GLY A 196 -4.42 -10.48 -2.58
N ALA A 197 -3.93 -9.31 -2.97
CA ALA A 197 -3.51 -9.02 -4.34
C ALA A 197 -2.38 -9.95 -4.81
N ARG A 198 -1.34 -10.21 -4.00
CA ARG A 198 -0.25 -11.13 -4.36
C ARG A 198 -0.74 -12.56 -4.56
N GLY A 199 -1.75 -13.00 -3.80
CA GLY A 199 -2.40 -14.30 -4.02
C GLY A 199 -3.01 -14.39 -5.41
N SER A 200 -3.74 -13.36 -5.85
CA SER A 200 -4.31 -13.29 -7.20
C SER A 200 -3.24 -13.23 -8.30
N THR A 201 -2.15 -12.52 -8.07
CA THR A 201 -0.99 -12.54 -8.99
C THR A 201 -0.42 -13.95 -9.10
N THR A 202 -0.21 -14.66 -7.99
CA THR A 202 0.25 -16.05 -8.00
C THR A 202 -0.74 -16.98 -8.72
N THR A 203 -2.03 -16.84 -8.44
CA THR A 203 -3.09 -17.61 -9.11
C THR A 203 -3.05 -17.39 -10.63
N PHE A 204 -2.93 -16.14 -11.07
CA PHE A 204 -2.87 -15.82 -12.47
C PHE A 204 -1.53 -16.22 -13.09
N VAL A 205 -0.40 -15.75 -12.57
CA VAL A 205 0.93 -15.90 -13.21
C VAL A 205 1.48 -17.30 -13.07
N GLU A 206 1.51 -17.84 -11.85
CA GLU A 206 2.21 -19.11 -11.56
C GLU A 206 1.32 -20.34 -11.78
N ARG A 207 0.02 -20.25 -11.39
CA ARG A 207 -0.92 -21.37 -11.57
C ARG A 207 -1.59 -21.39 -12.92
N GLY A 208 -1.44 -20.32 -13.72
CA GLY A 208 -1.99 -20.24 -15.07
C GLY A 208 -3.52 -20.13 -15.15
N ILE A 209 -4.20 -19.77 -14.03
CA ILE A 209 -5.65 -19.68 -13.96
C ILE A 209 -6.12 -18.28 -14.40
N GLY A 210 -7.18 -18.22 -15.19
CA GLY A 210 -7.80 -16.99 -15.67
C GLY A 210 -7.19 -16.41 -16.95
N ASP A 211 -7.97 -15.58 -17.61
CA ASP A 211 -7.62 -14.89 -18.86
C ASP A 211 -7.13 -13.47 -18.60
N VAL A 212 -7.63 -12.84 -17.53
CA VAL A 212 -7.32 -11.47 -17.14
C VAL A 212 -7.26 -11.33 -15.63
N LEU A 213 -6.24 -10.62 -15.13
CA LEU A 213 -6.12 -10.24 -13.73
C LEU A 213 -6.41 -8.73 -13.60
N LEU A 214 -7.33 -8.37 -12.70
CA LEU A 214 -7.46 -6.99 -12.24
C LEU A 214 -6.35 -6.72 -11.22
N ALA A 215 -5.40 -5.88 -11.60
CA ALA A 215 -4.19 -5.64 -10.83
C ALA A 215 -3.97 -4.15 -10.54
N TRP A 216 -3.31 -3.88 -9.42
CA TRP A 216 -2.65 -2.59 -9.24
C TRP A 216 -1.57 -2.42 -10.30
N GLU A 217 -1.38 -1.19 -10.78
CA GLU A 217 -0.43 -0.87 -11.85
C GLU A 217 0.99 -1.36 -11.53
N ASN A 218 1.48 -1.11 -10.30
CA ASN A 218 2.79 -1.60 -9.86
C ASN A 218 2.90 -3.13 -9.83
N GLU A 219 1.86 -3.83 -9.42
CA GLU A 219 1.84 -5.30 -9.40
C GLU A 219 1.82 -5.88 -10.83
N ALA A 220 1.11 -5.21 -11.75
CA ALA A 220 1.11 -5.59 -13.17
C ALA A 220 2.49 -5.42 -13.80
N PHE A 221 3.17 -4.31 -13.55
CA PHE A 221 4.56 -4.11 -14.01
C PHE A 221 5.52 -5.14 -13.41
N LEU A 222 5.42 -5.39 -12.10
CA LEU A 222 6.22 -6.43 -11.44
C LEU A 222 6.00 -7.81 -12.11
N ALA A 223 4.74 -8.13 -12.41
CA ALA A 223 4.40 -9.39 -13.06
C ALA A 223 5.00 -9.48 -14.46
N VAL A 224 4.93 -8.42 -15.28
CA VAL A 224 5.53 -8.40 -16.62
C VAL A 224 7.05 -8.48 -16.55
N ASP A 225 7.66 -7.66 -15.70
CA ASP A 225 9.12 -7.49 -15.68
C ASP A 225 9.86 -8.68 -15.05
N ARG A 226 9.24 -9.33 -14.02
CA ARG A 226 9.95 -10.29 -13.19
C ARG A 226 9.30 -11.67 -13.08
N LEU A 227 7.97 -11.74 -13.03
CA LEU A 227 7.28 -13.00 -12.71
C LEU A 227 6.82 -13.74 -13.96
N GLY A 228 6.36 -13.05 -14.98
CA GLY A 228 5.68 -13.61 -16.14
C GLY A 228 6.59 -14.04 -17.27
N LYS A 229 7.93 -13.90 -17.16
CA LYS A 229 8.93 -14.35 -18.14
C LYS A 229 8.61 -13.96 -19.58
N GLY A 230 8.01 -12.79 -19.80
CA GLY A 230 7.62 -12.29 -21.13
C GLY A 230 6.31 -12.83 -21.68
N GLU A 231 5.53 -13.56 -20.88
CA GLU A 231 4.25 -14.16 -21.30
C GLU A 231 3.01 -13.33 -20.86
N LEU A 232 3.22 -12.07 -20.48
CA LEU A 232 2.16 -11.20 -19.98
C LEU A 232 2.23 -9.82 -20.65
N GLU A 233 1.05 -9.18 -20.74
CA GLU A 233 0.88 -7.83 -21.29
C GLU A 233 -0.07 -7.03 -20.39
N ILE A 234 0.18 -5.72 -20.30
CA ILE A 234 -0.69 -4.79 -19.55
C ILE A 234 -1.66 -4.14 -20.53
N VAL A 235 -2.94 -4.19 -20.20
CA VAL A 235 -4.00 -3.44 -20.88
C VAL A 235 -4.51 -2.36 -19.94
N VAL A 236 -4.46 -1.11 -20.37
CA VAL A 236 -4.91 0.04 -19.60
C VAL A 236 -6.35 0.37 -20.01
N PRO A 237 -7.32 0.30 -19.11
CA PRO A 237 -8.70 0.66 -19.43
C PRO A 237 -8.85 2.17 -19.66
N LYS A 238 -9.89 2.59 -20.37
CA LYS A 238 -10.18 4.01 -20.63
C LYS A 238 -10.44 4.79 -19.35
N LEU A 239 -11.11 4.18 -18.38
CA LEU A 239 -11.41 4.74 -17.07
C LEU A 239 -10.93 3.79 -15.98
N SER A 240 -10.31 4.34 -14.96
CA SER A 240 -9.94 3.63 -13.76
C SER A 240 -10.12 4.53 -12.51
N ILE A 241 -9.55 4.14 -11.38
CA ILE A 241 -9.67 4.86 -10.11
C ILE A 241 -8.31 5.31 -9.62
N LEU A 242 -8.24 6.51 -9.05
CA LEU A 242 -7.05 6.99 -8.37
C LEU A 242 -6.92 6.28 -7.03
N ALA A 243 -5.99 5.35 -6.95
CA ALA A 243 -5.70 4.64 -5.71
C ALA A 243 -4.68 5.43 -4.88
N GLU A 244 -5.08 5.79 -3.66
CA GLU A 244 -4.32 6.61 -2.73
C GLU A 244 -4.06 5.84 -1.43
N PRO A 245 -3.01 4.99 -1.40
CA PRO A 245 -2.69 4.19 -0.22
C PRO A 245 -2.09 5.07 0.89
N PRO A 246 -2.73 5.11 2.08
CA PRO A 246 -2.30 5.96 3.16
C PRO A 246 -1.29 5.29 4.06
N VAL A 247 -0.57 6.13 4.83
CA VAL A 247 0.37 5.71 5.86
C VAL A 247 0.05 6.41 7.19
N ALA A 248 0.29 5.73 8.31
CA ALA A 248 0.08 6.33 9.62
C ALA A 248 1.01 5.71 10.68
N VAL A 249 1.39 6.51 11.66
CA VAL A 249 2.03 6.03 12.89
C VAL A 249 0.97 5.40 13.79
N VAL A 250 1.28 4.27 14.40
CA VAL A 250 0.42 3.62 15.41
C VAL A 250 0.77 4.21 16.78
N ASP A 251 0.10 5.30 17.14
CA ASP A 251 0.44 6.15 18.26
C ASP A 251 0.62 5.41 19.60
N SER A 252 -0.30 4.51 19.93
CA SER A 252 -0.24 3.74 21.17
C SER A 252 0.99 2.82 21.26
N VAL A 253 1.48 2.32 20.14
CA VAL A 253 2.65 1.44 20.08
C VAL A 253 3.94 2.24 20.15
N VAL A 254 4.08 3.28 19.33
CA VAL A 254 5.32 4.07 19.29
C VAL A 254 5.56 4.82 20.61
N ASP A 255 4.50 5.28 21.29
CA ASP A 255 4.61 5.93 22.60
C ASP A 255 5.09 4.95 23.67
N ARG A 256 4.53 3.75 23.72
CA ARG A 256 4.95 2.70 24.65
C ARG A 256 6.37 2.21 24.39
N ARG A 257 6.75 2.08 23.10
CA ARG A 257 8.07 1.58 22.69
C ARG A 257 9.17 2.64 22.63
N GLY A 258 8.81 3.93 22.72
CA GLY A 258 9.76 5.03 22.55
C GLY A 258 10.29 5.16 21.11
N THR A 259 9.56 4.67 20.12
CA THR A 259 9.97 4.64 18.70
C THR A 259 9.37 5.78 17.86
N ARG A 260 8.61 6.70 18.47
CA ARG A 260 7.86 7.76 17.77
C ARG A 260 8.74 8.57 16.80
N ALA A 261 9.86 9.09 17.26
CA ALA A 261 10.70 9.96 16.43
C ALA A 261 11.22 9.26 15.16
N VAL A 262 11.61 7.98 15.26
CA VAL A 262 12.09 7.22 14.11
C VAL A 262 10.93 6.76 13.22
N ALA A 263 9.76 6.46 13.78
CA ALA A 263 8.56 6.09 13.02
C ALA A 263 8.02 7.27 12.19
N GLU A 264 7.96 8.47 12.78
CA GLU A 264 7.58 9.70 12.07
C GLU A 264 8.58 10.02 10.95
N ALA A 265 9.88 10.01 11.25
CA ALA A 265 10.91 10.24 10.24
C ALA A 265 10.89 9.18 9.11
N TYR A 266 10.53 7.93 9.41
CA TYR A 266 10.36 6.88 8.41
C TYR A 266 9.20 7.19 7.45
N LEU A 267 8.07 7.67 7.94
CA LEU A 267 6.96 8.05 7.07
C LEU A 267 7.24 9.34 6.30
N GLU A 268 7.93 10.31 6.91
CA GLU A 268 8.36 11.54 6.23
C GLU A 268 9.36 11.26 5.10
N PHE A 269 10.22 10.24 5.26
CA PHE A 269 11.15 9.80 4.21
C PHE A 269 10.44 9.44 2.90
N LEU A 270 9.22 8.91 2.96
CA LEU A 270 8.44 8.58 1.77
C LEU A 270 8.11 9.80 0.90
N TYR A 271 8.12 11.01 1.46
CA TYR A 271 7.86 12.26 0.75
C TYR A 271 9.15 12.97 0.28
N THR A 272 10.32 12.50 0.70
CA THR A 272 11.60 13.02 0.20
C THR A 272 11.79 12.67 -1.27
N GLU A 273 12.64 13.41 -1.98
CA GLU A 273 12.96 13.10 -3.38
C GLU A 273 13.48 11.65 -3.52
N GLN A 274 14.31 11.18 -2.59
CA GLN A 274 14.80 9.80 -2.59
C GLN A 274 13.68 8.77 -2.38
N GLY A 275 12.78 8.99 -1.42
CA GLY A 275 11.61 8.12 -1.19
C GLY A 275 10.69 8.07 -2.41
N GLN A 276 10.46 9.19 -3.05
CA GLN A 276 9.65 9.31 -4.27
C GLN A 276 10.31 8.63 -5.50
N GLU A 277 11.65 8.74 -5.62
CA GLU A 277 12.41 7.99 -6.63
C GLU A 277 12.27 6.47 -6.45
N ILE A 278 12.35 6.00 -5.19
CA ILE A 278 12.15 4.58 -4.88
C ILE A 278 10.71 4.17 -5.24
N ALA A 279 9.71 4.98 -4.91
CA ALA A 279 8.33 4.72 -5.28
C ALA A 279 8.16 4.62 -6.81
N ALA A 280 8.69 5.57 -7.57
CA ALA A 280 8.60 5.58 -9.03
C ALA A 280 9.28 4.37 -9.68
N ARG A 281 10.46 3.95 -9.19
CA ARG A 281 11.16 2.74 -9.67
C ARG A 281 10.43 1.44 -9.36
N ASN A 282 9.54 1.47 -8.35
CA ASN A 282 8.64 0.37 -8.03
C ASN A 282 7.24 0.56 -8.64
N HIS A 283 7.13 1.40 -9.68
CA HIS A 283 5.92 1.66 -10.46
C HIS A 283 4.74 2.24 -9.66
N TYR A 284 5.03 2.92 -8.55
CA TYR A 284 4.07 3.81 -7.91
C TYR A 284 4.20 5.22 -8.47
N ARG A 285 3.08 5.88 -8.71
CA ARG A 285 3.04 7.25 -9.26
C ARG A 285 3.45 8.24 -8.17
N PRO A 286 4.60 8.93 -8.31
CA PRO A 286 5.09 9.82 -7.27
C PRO A 286 4.29 11.12 -7.18
N ARG A 287 4.19 11.68 -5.97
CA ARG A 287 3.59 12.99 -5.71
C ARG A 287 4.56 14.15 -5.99
N ASN A 288 5.85 13.92 -5.83
CA ASN A 288 6.86 14.95 -6.11
C ASN A 288 6.90 15.26 -7.60
N ALA A 289 6.62 16.52 -7.97
CA ALA A 289 6.51 16.97 -9.37
C ALA A 289 7.79 16.75 -10.19
N LYS A 290 8.98 16.92 -9.58
CA LYS A 290 10.26 16.70 -10.28
C LYS A 290 10.45 15.21 -10.60
N VAL A 291 10.16 14.35 -9.63
CA VAL A 291 10.24 12.90 -9.84
C VAL A 291 9.18 12.47 -10.83
N ALA A 292 7.94 12.93 -10.69
CA ALA A 292 6.85 12.63 -11.63
C ALA A 292 7.21 12.99 -13.08
N ALA A 293 7.85 14.14 -13.30
CA ALA A 293 8.31 14.55 -14.63
C ALA A 293 9.36 13.58 -15.22
N ARG A 294 10.31 13.11 -14.39
CA ARG A 294 11.34 12.14 -14.84
C ARG A 294 10.75 10.78 -15.25
N TYR A 295 9.67 10.37 -14.58
CA TYR A 295 9.03 9.06 -14.80
C TYR A 295 7.73 9.13 -15.63
N ALA A 296 7.40 10.30 -16.22
CA ALA A 296 6.13 10.52 -16.92
C ALA A 296 5.86 9.51 -18.05
N SER A 297 6.91 9.06 -18.75
CA SER A 297 6.79 8.07 -19.83
C SER A 297 6.54 6.65 -19.35
N ALA A 298 6.83 6.36 -18.08
CA ALA A 298 6.62 5.03 -17.49
C ALA A 298 5.15 4.77 -17.13
N PHE A 299 4.36 5.85 -16.97
CA PHE A 299 2.98 5.75 -16.54
C PHE A 299 1.99 6.08 -17.66
N PRO A 300 1.14 5.14 -18.08
CA PRO A 300 0.14 5.39 -19.11
C PRO A 300 -0.88 6.44 -18.64
N LYS A 301 -1.37 7.22 -19.61
CA LYS A 301 -2.48 8.14 -19.37
C LYS A 301 -3.78 7.35 -19.29
N VAL A 302 -4.54 7.57 -18.23
CA VAL A 302 -5.85 6.96 -18.00
C VAL A 302 -6.77 7.98 -17.33
N GLN A 303 -8.05 7.97 -17.68
CA GLN A 303 -9.04 8.77 -16.96
C GLN A 303 -9.25 8.18 -15.56
N LEU A 304 -9.07 8.99 -14.52
CA LEU A 304 -9.19 8.55 -13.13
C LEU A 304 -10.38 9.23 -12.45
N VAL A 305 -11.18 8.44 -11.75
CA VAL A 305 -12.13 8.94 -10.75
C VAL A 305 -11.51 8.84 -9.35
N THR A 306 -11.98 9.68 -8.42
CA THR A 306 -11.60 9.58 -7.01
C THR A 306 -12.71 8.91 -6.21
N VAL A 307 -12.36 8.32 -5.06
CA VAL A 307 -13.37 7.74 -4.15
C VAL A 307 -14.29 8.83 -3.60
N ASP A 308 -13.74 10.00 -3.29
CA ASP A 308 -14.55 11.12 -2.78
C ASP A 308 -15.55 11.61 -3.84
N GLY A 309 -15.09 11.79 -5.08
CA GLY A 309 -15.93 12.30 -6.15
C GLY A 309 -17.00 11.32 -6.65
N ALA A 310 -16.67 10.03 -6.72
CA ALA A 310 -17.56 9.01 -7.29
C ALA A 310 -18.41 8.28 -6.23
N PHE A 311 -17.95 8.22 -4.97
CA PHE A 311 -18.56 7.38 -3.94
C PHE A 311 -18.83 8.10 -2.61
N GLY A 312 -18.57 9.40 -2.52
CA GLY A 312 -18.75 10.19 -1.30
C GLY A 312 -17.77 9.82 -0.17
N GLY A 313 -16.58 9.33 -0.54
CA GLY A 313 -15.51 8.96 0.38
C GLY A 313 -15.57 7.51 0.86
N TRP A 314 -14.48 7.09 1.53
CA TRP A 314 -14.31 5.69 1.94
C TRP A 314 -15.35 5.20 2.95
N GLN A 315 -15.84 6.05 3.86
CA GLN A 315 -16.85 5.65 4.84
C GLN A 315 -18.16 5.29 4.14
N GLN A 316 -18.59 6.11 3.15
CA GLN A 316 -19.79 5.84 2.36
C GLN A 316 -19.58 4.62 1.44
N ALA A 317 -18.46 4.53 0.75
CA ALA A 317 -18.12 3.39 -0.10
C ALA A 317 -18.16 2.06 0.68
N GLN A 318 -17.55 2.04 1.87
CA GLN A 318 -17.56 0.87 2.74
C GLN A 318 -18.97 0.48 3.18
N LYS A 319 -19.76 1.46 3.64
CA LYS A 319 -21.13 1.23 4.10
C LYS A 319 -22.02 0.67 2.98
N THR A 320 -21.90 1.22 1.78
CA THR A 320 -22.75 0.85 0.65
C THR A 320 -22.36 -0.46 0.01
N HIS A 321 -21.02 -0.67 -0.18
CA HIS A 321 -20.54 -1.75 -1.03
C HIS A 321 -19.97 -2.93 -0.25
N PHE A 322 -19.29 -2.71 0.89
CA PHE A 322 -18.42 -3.72 1.50
C PHE A 322 -18.81 -4.12 2.93
N ALA A 323 -19.70 -3.38 3.59
CA ALA A 323 -20.27 -3.79 4.87
C ALA A 323 -20.98 -5.15 4.74
N ASP A 324 -21.20 -5.83 5.86
CA ASP A 324 -21.96 -7.08 5.85
C ASP A 324 -23.39 -6.81 5.36
N GLY A 325 -23.81 -7.60 4.36
CA GLY A 325 -25.04 -7.36 3.63
C GLY A 325 -25.01 -6.21 2.61
N GLY A 326 -23.83 -5.59 2.41
CA GLY A 326 -23.63 -4.55 1.39
C GLY A 326 -23.79 -5.07 -0.05
N LEU A 327 -23.64 -4.15 -1.02
CA LEU A 327 -23.87 -4.50 -2.42
C LEU A 327 -22.99 -5.64 -2.93
N PHE A 328 -21.74 -5.74 -2.47
CA PHE A 328 -20.88 -6.86 -2.85
C PHE A 328 -21.48 -8.20 -2.43
N ASP A 329 -21.95 -8.34 -1.18
CA ASP A 329 -22.55 -9.57 -0.67
C ASP A 329 -23.84 -9.93 -1.41
N GLN A 330 -24.61 -8.92 -1.87
CA GLN A 330 -25.85 -9.13 -2.62
C GLN A 330 -25.61 -9.55 -4.08
N LEU A 331 -24.51 -9.09 -4.68
CA LEU A 331 -24.21 -9.31 -6.10
C LEU A 331 -23.29 -10.50 -6.35
N TYR A 332 -22.50 -10.89 -5.36
CA TYR A 332 -21.61 -12.05 -5.43
C TYR A 332 -22.26 -13.27 -4.78
N THR A 333 -22.45 -14.32 -5.57
CA THR A 333 -22.92 -15.62 -5.06
C THR A 333 -21.82 -16.64 -5.33
N PRO A 334 -21.15 -17.18 -4.30
CA PRO A 334 -20.14 -18.24 -4.49
C PRO A 334 -20.72 -19.45 -5.18
N GLY A 335 -20.04 -19.97 -6.21
CA GLY A 335 -20.31 -21.30 -6.78
C GLY A 335 -21.52 -21.40 -7.75
N ARG A 336 -21.91 -20.34 -8.43
CA ARG A 336 -22.83 -20.43 -9.58
C ARG A 336 -22.12 -20.25 -10.89
#